data_c78b1b4904081ae0e13e77193d485a81
#
_entry.id   c78b1b4904081ae0e13e77193d485a81
#
_cell.length_a   1.000
_cell.length_b   1.000
_cell.length_c   1.000
_cell.angle_alpha   90.00
_cell.angle_beta   90.00
_cell.angle_gamma   90.00
#
_symmetry.space_group_name_H-M   'P 1'
#
loop_
_entity.id
_entity.type
_entity.pdbx_description
1 polymer ?
#
loop_
_entity_poly.entity_id
_entity_poly.type
_entity_poly.pdbx_seq_one_letter_code
_entity_poly.pdbx_strand_id
1 'polypeptide(L)'
;MSVEYYLSLYAKYNSKNLDVFRNMLQVIEPSGNYHILHAYCGIKGLDERFIEELLHRGYSPNETDDDGNYPLHIASKINNNRIVAMLLVHGADPNACDKHNKTPLYYLSGTDDEVIERINLLVQYGAKINNSVDEEGCGPLLAYTDPSERVFKKIMSIGFEARIVDKXXXXXXHRHLMSDNPKASTISWMMKLGISPSKPDHDGNTPLHIVCSKTVKYVDIINLLLPSTDVNKQNKFGDSPLTLLIKTLSPAHLINKLISTSNVITDQTVNICIFYDRDDVLEIINDKGKQYDSTDFKMAVEVGSIRCVKYLLDNDIICEDAMYYAVLSEYETMVDYLLFNHFSVDSIVNGHTCMSECVRLNNPVILSKLMLHNPTSETMYITXXXXXXXXXXXXXXXXXXXXXVLMHP
;
A
#
# COMPACT_ATOMS: atom_id res chain seq x y z
N MET A 1 -45.17 14.11 -0.76
CA MET A 1 -43.99 14.70 -0.11
C MET A 1 -44.22 14.66 1.38
N SER A 2 -43.28 14.13 2.15
CA SER A 2 -43.43 13.94 3.58
C SER A 2 -43.31 15.27 4.34
N VAL A 3 -43.87 15.29 5.54
CA VAL A 3 -43.76 16.45 6.47
C VAL A 3 -42.27 16.72 6.76
N GLU A 4 -41.47 15.66 6.86
CA GLU A 4 -40.01 15.75 7.05
C GLU A 4 -39.33 16.58 5.98
N TYR A 5 -39.73 16.37 4.72
CA TYR A 5 -39.17 17.11 3.59
C TYR A 5 -39.43 18.61 3.74
N TYR A 6 -40.66 19.00 4.13
CA TYR A 6 -40.99 20.42 4.34
C TYR A 6 -40.24 20.99 5.55
N LEU A 7 -40.10 20.23 6.63
CA LEU A 7 -39.37 20.69 7.81
C LEU A 7 -37.85 20.82 7.49
N SER A 8 -37.31 19.88 6.74
CA SER A 8 -35.89 19.97 6.34
C SER A 8 -35.64 21.18 5.42
N LEU A 9 -36.56 21.45 4.50
CA LEU A 9 -36.52 22.64 3.66
C LEU A 9 -36.64 23.93 4.51
N TYR A 10 -37.55 23.93 5.48
CA TYR A 10 -37.69 25.06 6.37
C TYR A 10 -36.41 25.34 7.14
N ALA A 11 -35.81 24.32 7.71
CA ALA A 11 -34.54 24.43 8.43
C ALA A 11 -33.42 24.97 7.52
N LYS A 12 -33.38 24.47 6.30
CA LYS A 12 -32.34 24.85 5.33
C LYS A 12 -32.45 26.30 4.83
N TYR A 13 -33.67 26.76 4.61
CA TYR A 13 -33.90 28.06 3.95
C TYR A 13 -34.42 29.17 4.86
N ASN A 14 -35.02 28.85 6.01
CA ASN A 14 -35.65 29.79 6.93
C ASN A 14 -35.25 29.61 8.39
N SER A 15 -34.01 29.32 8.67
CA SER A 15 -33.50 28.91 9.98
C SER A 15 -33.56 29.99 11.10
N LYS A 16 -34.25 31.11 10.87
CA LYS A 16 -34.26 32.22 11.83
C LYS A 16 -35.60 32.44 12.56
N ASN A 17 -36.66 31.73 12.17
CA ASN A 17 -37.97 31.96 12.78
C ASN A 17 -38.44 30.75 13.57
N LEU A 18 -38.07 30.71 14.85
CA LEU A 18 -38.38 29.63 15.77
C LEU A 18 -39.89 29.52 16.06
N ASP A 19 -40.62 30.63 16.03
CA ASP A 19 -42.06 30.61 16.30
C ASP A 19 -42.86 29.91 15.19
N VAL A 20 -42.47 30.12 13.94
CA VAL A 20 -43.06 29.40 12.82
C VAL A 20 -42.78 27.91 12.95
N PHE A 21 -41.55 27.56 13.29
CA PHE A 21 -41.15 26.16 13.55
C PHE A 21 -41.98 25.53 14.65
N ARG A 22 -42.14 26.23 15.78
CA ARG A 22 -42.98 25.78 16.91
C ARG A 22 -44.44 25.50 16.47
N ASN A 23 -44.98 26.38 15.64
CA ASN A 23 -46.34 26.21 15.13
C ASN A 23 -46.43 25.00 14.17
N MET A 24 -45.44 24.79 13.35
CA MET A 24 -45.38 23.60 12.48
C MET A 24 -45.33 22.31 13.30
N LEU A 25 -44.55 22.31 14.37
CA LEU A 25 -44.44 21.14 15.27
C LEU A 25 -45.71 20.84 16.09
N GLN A 26 -46.64 21.78 16.20
CA GLN A 26 -47.89 21.55 16.94
C GLN A 26 -48.77 20.46 16.30
N VAL A 27 -48.62 20.24 15.00
CA VAL A 27 -49.44 19.27 14.26
C VAL A 27 -48.71 17.95 14.02
N ILE A 28 -47.53 17.77 14.62
CA ILE A 28 -46.70 16.59 14.42
C ILE A 28 -46.46 15.89 15.78
N GLU A 29 -46.82 14.65 15.85
CA GLU A 29 -46.57 13.82 17.06
C GLU A 29 -45.11 13.36 17.11
N PRO A 30 -44.44 13.50 18.27
CA PRO A 30 -43.06 13.02 18.40
C PRO A 30 -42.87 11.51 18.16
N SER A 31 -43.95 10.73 18.37
CA SER A 31 -43.97 9.28 18.18
C SER A 31 -44.02 8.85 16.68
N GLY A 32 -44.21 9.80 15.78
CA GLY A 32 -44.12 9.50 14.32
C GLY A 32 -42.69 9.19 13.94
N ASN A 33 -42.51 8.24 13.02
CA ASN A 33 -41.19 7.80 12.54
C ASN A 33 -40.58 8.83 11.58
N TYR A 34 -40.35 10.03 12.07
CA TYR A 34 -39.94 11.18 11.25
C TYR A 34 -38.56 11.64 11.62
N HIS A 35 -37.51 11.06 11.30
CA HIS A 35 -36.13 11.39 11.65
C HIS A 35 -35.80 12.90 11.65
N ILE A 36 -36.71 13.74 12.18
CA ILE A 36 -36.61 15.22 12.17
C ILE A 36 -35.39 15.66 12.97
N LEU A 37 -35.16 15.07 14.16
CA LEU A 37 -33.99 15.40 14.98
C LEU A 37 -32.69 15.07 14.24
N HIS A 38 -32.64 13.94 13.50
CA HIS A 38 -31.49 13.56 12.70
C HIS A 38 -31.23 14.58 11.59
N ALA A 39 -32.28 14.95 10.85
CA ALA A 39 -32.17 15.93 9.74
C ALA A 39 -31.62 17.26 10.24
N TYR A 40 -32.14 17.76 11.38
CA TYR A 40 -31.73 19.04 11.96
C TYR A 40 -30.28 18.95 12.50
N CYS A 41 -29.90 17.83 13.13
CA CYS A 41 -28.53 17.62 13.59
C CYS A 41 -27.50 17.63 12.44
N GLY A 42 -27.94 17.35 11.21
CA GLY A 42 -27.07 17.34 10.03
C GLY A 42 -26.88 18.71 9.33
N ILE A 43 -27.57 19.75 9.78
CA ILE A 43 -27.52 21.07 9.12
C ILE A 43 -26.39 21.92 9.73
N LYS A 44 -25.39 22.24 8.91
CA LYS A 44 -24.28 23.12 9.33
C LYS A 44 -24.79 24.56 9.52
N GLY A 45 -24.44 25.16 10.65
CA GLY A 45 -24.80 26.54 10.97
C GLY A 45 -26.26 26.72 11.40
N LEU A 46 -26.96 25.64 11.70
CA LEU A 46 -28.32 25.72 12.25
C LEU A 46 -28.29 26.39 13.61
N ASP A 47 -29.32 27.20 13.90
CA ASP A 47 -29.58 27.75 15.24
C ASP A 47 -29.95 26.59 16.18
N GLU A 48 -29.15 26.36 17.21
CA GLU A 48 -29.30 25.23 18.13
C GLU A 48 -30.65 25.21 18.86
N ARG A 49 -31.34 26.36 18.96
CA ARG A 49 -32.67 26.46 19.57
C ARG A 49 -33.71 25.54 18.88
N PHE A 50 -33.52 25.20 17.59
CA PHE A 50 -34.37 24.24 16.89
C PHE A 50 -34.20 22.82 17.46
N ILE A 51 -32.95 22.41 17.73
CA ILE A 51 -32.66 21.11 18.36
C ILE A 51 -33.23 21.06 19.78
N GLU A 52 -33.01 22.14 20.54
CA GLU A 52 -33.54 22.27 21.92
C GLU A 52 -35.06 22.12 21.94
N GLU A 53 -35.78 22.77 21.04
CA GLU A 53 -37.23 22.69 20.91
C GLU A 53 -37.69 21.24 20.62
N LEU A 54 -37.00 20.54 19.73
CA LEU A 54 -37.32 19.15 19.42
C LEU A 54 -37.13 18.26 20.64
N LEU A 55 -35.99 18.40 21.35
CA LEU A 55 -35.68 17.61 22.54
C LEU A 55 -36.69 17.88 23.67
N HIS A 56 -37.09 19.15 23.89
CA HIS A 56 -38.11 19.53 24.88
C HIS A 56 -39.50 18.94 24.57
N ARG A 57 -39.79 18.72 23.28
CA ARG A 57 -41.04 18.11 22.84
C ARG A 57 -41.04 16.60 22.90
N GLY A 58 -39.94 16.00 23.34
CA GLY A 58 -39.83 14.55 23.54
C GLY A 58 -39.32 13.76 22.34
N TYR A 59 -38.75 14.41 21.31
CA TYR A 59 -38.03 13.68 20.26
C TYR A 59 -36.81 13.02 20.89
N SER A 60 -36.73 11.71 20.73
CA SER A 60 -35.70 10.92 21.41
C SER A 60 -34.32 11.11 20.77
N PRO A 61 -33.27 11.41 21.56
CA PRO A 61 -31.89 11.45 21.02
C PRO A 61 -31.29 10.04 20.83
N ASN A 62 -32.04 8.97 21.18
CA ASN A 62 -31.59 7.59 21.17
C ASN A 62 -32.34 6.72 20.15
N GLU A 63 -32.95 7.32 19.13
CA GLU A 63 -33.53 6.61 17.98
C GLU A 63 -32.59 6.65 16.81
N THR A 64 -32.66 5.66 15.92
CA THR A 64 -31.86 5.61 14.70
C THR A 64 -32.63 6.10 13.47
N ASP A 65 -31.93 6.66 12.52
CA ASP A 65 -32.47 6.91 11.18
C ASP A 65 -32.45 5.61 10.35
N ASP A 66 -32.90 5.68 9.10
CA ASP A 66 -32.96 4.53 8.18
C ASP A 66 -31.55 3.98 7.87
N ASP A 67 -30.51 4.78 8.06
CA ASP A 67 -29.11 4.38 7.87
C ASP A 67 -28.46 3.86 9.17
N GLY A 68 -29.23 3.75 10.26
CA GLY A 68 -28.74 3.26 11.56
C GLY A 68 -27.94 4.28 12.35
N ASN A 69 -27.94 5.56 11.95
CA ASN A 69 -27.24 6.60 12.71
C ASN A 69 -28.14 7.15 13.82
N TYR A 70 -27.57 7.39 14.97
CA TYR A 70 -28.20 8.19 16.04
C TYR A 70 -27.92 9.68 15.78
N PRO A 71 -28.76 10.60 16.31
CA PRO A 71 -28.50 12.05 16.21
C PRO A 71 -27.08 12.44 16.63
N LEU A 72 -26.54 11.78 17.66
CA LEU A 72 -25.18 12.05 18.18
C LEU A 72 -24.07 11.69 17.16
N HIS A 73 -24.28 10.65 16.32
CA HIS A 73 -23.36 10.31 15.22
C HIS A 73 -23.34 11.44 14.20
N ILE A 74 -24.51 11.93 13.81
CA ILE A 74 -24.66 12.99 12.81
C ILE A 74 -24.00 14.28 13.30
N ALA A 75 -24.30 14.69 14.55
CA ALA A 75 -23.69 15.90 15.15
C ALA A 75 -22.15 15.80 15.21
N SER A 76 -21.64 14.60 15.52
CA SER A 76 -20.19 14.34 15.54
C SER A 76 -19.56 14.44 14.15
N LYS A 77 -20.23 13.88 13.14
CA LYS A 77 -19.77 13.90 11.73
C LYS A 77 -19.66 15.33 11.18
N ILE A 78 -20.58 16.24 11.57
CA ILE A 78 -20.56 17.63 11.07
C ILE A 78 -19.74 18.58 11.96
N ASN A 79 -19.10 18.07 13.01
CA ASN A 79 -18.25 18.84 13.93
C ASN A 79 -19.00 19.90 14.73
N ASN A 80 -20.27 19.66 15.09
CA ASN A 80 -21.02 20.64 15.87
C ASN A 80 -21.03 20.26 17.36
N ASN A 81 -20.03 20.72 18.10
CA ASN A 81 -19.85 20.41 19.53
C ASN A 81 -21.00 20.95 20.41
N ARG A 82 -21.65 22.03 19.99
CA ARG A 82 -22.83 22.56 20.73
C ARG A 82 -24.00 21.60 20.65
N ILE A 83 -24.29 21.06 19.46
CA ILE A 83 -25.35 20.05 19.29
C ILE A 83 -24.94 18.76 20.03
N VAL A 84 -23.66 18.36 19.95
CA VAL A 84 -23.15 17.20 20.71
C VAL A 84 -23.43 17.37 22.20
N ALA A 85 -23.08 18.52 22.78
CA ALA A 85 -23.30 18.82 24.21
C ALA A 85 -24.80 18.76 24.55
N MET A 86 -25.64 19.38 23.71
CA MET A 86 -27.09 19.44 23.92
C MET A 86 -27.71 18.04 23.92
N LEU A 87 -27.33 17.20 22.94
CA LEU A 87 -27.83 15.81 22.87
C LEU A 87 -27.39 15.02 24.10
N LEU A 88 -26.17 15.16 24.56
CA LEU A 88 -25.62 14.47 25.73
C LEU A 88 -26.36 14.90 27.02
N VAL A 89 -26.61 16.21 27.17
CA VAL A 89 -27.41 16.76 28.33
C VAL A 89 -28.84 16.14 28.36
N HIS A 90 -29.40 15.88 27.17
CA HIS A 90 -30.75 15.27 27.06
C HIS A 90 -30.72 13.73 27.02
N GLY A 91 -29.59 13.12 27.40
CA GLY A 91 -29.50 11.68 27.62
C GLY A 91 -29.15 10.85 26.37
N ALA A 92 -28.55 11.46 25.34
CA ALA A 92 -28.00 10.68 24.23
C ALA A 92 -26.90 9.74 24.75
N ASP A 93 -26.95 8.47 24.33
CA ASP A 93 -25.94 7.48 24.70
C ASP A 93 -24.64 7.69 23.91
N PRO A 94 -23.53 8.10 24.57
CA PRO A 94 -22.25 8.28 23.86
C PRO A 94 -21.62 6.99 23.36
N ASN A 95 -22.16 5.82 23.74
CA ASN A 95 -21.69 4.50 23.34
C ASN A 95 -22.61 3.80 22.33
N ALA A 96 -23.68 4.49 21.89
CA ALA A 96 -24.57 3.95 20.85
C ALA A 96 -23.74 3.63 19.59
N CYS A 97 -24.03 2.49 18.96
CA CYS A 97 -23.31 2.04 17.77
C CYS A 97 -24.17 2.18 16.52
N ASP A 98 -23.63 2.74 15.45
CA ASP A 98 -24.28 2.77 14.14
C ASP A 98 -24.23 1.37 13.48
N LYS A 99 -24.74 1.26 12.25
CA LYS A 99 -24.77 -0.02 11.50
C LYS A 99 -23.38 -0.63 11.24
N HIS A 100 -22.31 0.15 11.37
CA HIS A 100 -20.93 -0.31 11.20
C HIS A 100 -20.22 -0.54 12.54
N ASN A 101 -21.02 -0.63 13.61
CA ASN A 101 -20.56 -0.80 15.00
C ASN A 101 -19.66 0.35 15.48
N LYS A 102 -19.82 1.56 14.91
CA LYS A 102 -19.04 2.75 15.28
C LYS A 102 -19.82 3.62 16.27
N THR A 103 -19.15 4.05 17.34
CA THR A 103 -19.70 5.02 18.30
C THR A 103 -19.46 6.46 17.79
N PRO A 104 -20.12 7.48 18.37
CA PRO A 104 -19.86 8.89 18.00
C PRO A 104 -18.39 9.29 18.05
N LEU A 105 -17.61 8.67 18.94
CA LEU A 105 -16.18 8.94 19.10
C LEU A 105 -15.33 8.55 17.88
N TYR A 106 -15.86 7.72 16.95
CA TYR A 106 -15.17 7.41 15.67
C TYR A 106 -15.12 8.59 14.71
N TYR A 107 -16.00 9.60 14.91
CA TYR A 107 -16.20 10.67 13.95
C TYR A 107 -15.46 11.95 14.37
N LEU A 108 -14.16 11.81 14.72
CA LEU A 108 -13.30 12.93 15.10
C LEU A 108 -12.73 13.60 13.83
N SER A 109 -13.05 14.87 13.66
CA SER A 109 -12.54 15.71 12.58
C SER A 109 -12.67 17.19 12.98
N GLY A 110 -11.98 18.07 12.27
CA GLY A 110 -12.00 19.51 12.58
C GLY A 110 -10.66 20.00 13.14
N THR A 111 -10.68 21.19 13.71
CA THR A 111 -9.50 21.78 14.35
C THR A 111 -9.19 21.03 15.67
N ASP A 112 -7.95 21.16 16.15
CA ASP A 112 -7.51 20.55 17.40
C ASP A 112 -8.43 20.91 18.58
N ASP A 113 -8.86 22.17 18.67
CA ASP A 113 -9.73 22.63 19.75
C ASP A 113 -11.11 21.96 19.69
N GLU A 114 -11.68 21.86 18.49
CA GLU A 114 -12.97 21.20 18.27
C GLU A 114 -12.90 19.70 18.60
N VAL A 115 -11.82 19.04 18.20
CA VAL A 115 -11.62 17.61 18.48
C VAL A 115 -11.44 17.37 19.98
N ILE A 116 -10.60 18.16 20.64
CA ILE A 116 -10.33 18.03 22.09
C ILE A 116 -11.63 18.29 22.88
N GLU A 117 -12.39 19.30 22.49
CA GLU A 117 -13.68 19.62 23.13
C GLU A 117 -14.66 18.44 22.97
N ARG A 118 -14.77 17.87 21.77
CA ARG A 118 -15.68 16.72 21.52
C ARG A 118 -15.28 15.50 22.33
N ILE A 119 -13.96 15.21 22.39
CA ILE A 119 -13.43 14.11 23.23
C ILE A 119 -13.84 14.35 24.69
N ASN A 120 -13.62 15.57 25.20
CA ASN A 120 -13.98 15.92 26.58
C ASN A 120 -15.46 15.71 26.86
N LEU A 121 -16.32 16.21 25.97
CA LEU A 121 -17.77 16.08 26.08
C LEU A 121 -18.19 14.60 26.12
N LEU A 122 -17.77 13.84 25.14
CA LEU A 122 -18.15 12.43 25.04
C LEU A 122 -17.65 11.63 26.27
N VAL A 123 -16.38 11.83 26.68
CA VAL A 123 -15.80 11.12 27.82
C VAL A 123 -16.47 11.55 29.15
N GLN A 124 -16.78 12.83 29.32
CA GLN A 124 -17.50 13.36 30.49
C GLN A 124 -18.86 12.67 30.67
N TYR A 125 -19.53 12.35 29.56
CA TYR A 125 -20.82 11.65 29.57
C TYR A 125 -20.70 10.14 29.45
N GLY A 126 -19.48 9.57 29.62
CA GLY A 126 -19.26 8.13 29.77
C GLY A 126 -18.91 7.37 28.49
N ALA A 127 -18.41 8.05 27.47
CA ALA A 127 -17.91 7.35 26.27
C ALA A 127 -16.75 6.42 26.62
N LYS A 128 -16.84 5.18 26.15
CA LYS A 128 -15.80 4.16 26.33
C LYS A 128 -14.76 4.29 25.20
N ILE A 129 -13.51 4.40 25.58
CA ILE A 129 -12.44 4.70 24.61
C ILE A 129 -11.67 3.46 24.12
N ASN A 130 -11.68 2.37 24.91
CA ASN A 130 -10.86 1.19 24.62
C ASN A 130 -11.68 -0.06 24.27
N ASN A 131 -12.96 -0.12 24.59
CA ASN A 131 -13.73 -1.36 24.57
C ASN A 131 -14.70 -1.50 23.40
N SER A 132 -14.98 -0.43 22.66
CA SER A 132 -15.83 -0.52 21.47
C SER A 132 -14.95 -0.65 20.22
N VAL A 133 -15.26 -1.61 19.36
CA VAL A 133 -14.53 -1.82 18.11
C VAL A 133 -15.52 -1.95 16.96
N ASP A 134 -15.16 -1.41 15.82
CA ASP A 134 -15.97 -1.51 14.60
C ASP A 134 -15.83 -2.91 13.96
N GLU A 135 -16.39 -3.08 12.79
CA GLU A 135 -16.35 -4.35 12.03
C GLU A 135 -14.91 -4.80 11.72
N GLU A 136 -13.96 -3.89 11.67
CA GLU A 136 -12.54 -4.18 11.44
C GLU A 136 -11.76 -4.45 12.74
N GLY A 137 -12.44 -4.39 13.88
CA GLY A 137 -11.80 -4.51 15.19
C GLY A 137 -11.04 -3.26 15.61
N CYS A 138 -11.28 -2.15 14.92
CA CYS A 138 -10.60 -0.88 15.16
C CYS A 138 -11.37 -0.07 16.20
N GLY A 139 -10.71 0.36 17.25
CA GLY A 139 -11.33 1.26 18.26
C GLY A 139 -11.38 2.71 17.77
N PRO A 140 -12.26 3.54 18.40
CA PRO A 140 -12.52 4.91 17.91
C PRO A 140 -11.25 5.76 17.75
N LEU A 141 -10.36 5.71 18.73
CA LEU A 141 -9.15 6.54 18.68
C LEU A 141 -8.03 5.91 17.81
N LEU A 142 -8.10 4.61 17.56
CA LEU A 142 -7.21 3.94 16.60
C LEU A 142 -7.63 4.30 15.16
N ALA A 143 -8.92 4.51 14.92
CA ALA A 143 -9.45 4.95 13.64
C ALA A 143 -9.07 6.40 13.28
N TYR A 144 -8.72 7.23 14.29
CA TYR A 144 -8.30 8.62 14.07
C TYR A 144 -6.82 8.64 13.65
N THR A 145 -6.60 8.62 12.34
CA THR A 145 -5.29 8.33 11.74
C THR A 145 -4.33 9.52 11.65
N ASP A 146 -4.80 10.76 11.86
CA ASP A 146 -3.93 11.95 11.74
C ASP A 146 -4.06 12.91 12.93
N PRO A 147 -3.81 12.46 14.16
CA PRO A 147 -3.84 13.37 15.30
C PRO A 147 -2.61 14.31 15.30
N SER A 148 -2.85 15.57 15.61
CA SER A 148 -1.76 16.46 15.98
C SER A 148 -1.14 15.99 17.31
N GLU A 149 0.05 16.46 17.62
CA GLU A 149 0.71 16.20 18.91
C GLU A 149 -0.21 16.56 20.10
N ARG A 150 -0.91 17.68 19.99
CA ARG A 150 -1.80 18.19 21.04
C ARG A 150 -3.00 17.26 21.26
N VAL A 151 -3.65 16.84 20.18
CA VAL A 151 -4.78 15.89 20.23
C VAL A 151 -4.29 14.54 20.77
N PHE A 152 -3.14 14.06 20.28
CA PHE A 152 -2.58 12.78 20.73
C PHE A 152 -2.28 12.79 22.24
N LYS A 153 -1.69 13.87 22.76
CA LYS A 153 -1.46 14.03 24.21
C LYS A 153 -2.78 13.94 24.99
N LYS A 154 -3.82 14.60 24.48
CA LYS A 154 -5.15 14.56 25.12
C LYS A 154 -5.69 13.13 25.11
N ILE A 155 -5.63 12.43 24.00
CA ILE A 155 -6.09 11.03 23.86
C ILE A 155 -5.39 10.14 24.89
N MET A 156 -4.07 10.30 25.04
CA MET A 156 -3.29 9.52 26.04
C MET A 156 -3.68 9.88 27.48
N SER A 157 -3.95 11.17 27.74
CA SER A 157 -4.29 11.63 29.10
C SER A 157 -5.62 11.11 29.63
N ILE A 158 -6.52 10.69 28.72
CA ILE A 158 -7.84 10.13 29.11
C ILE A 158 -7.80 8.60 29.24
N GLY A 159 -6.60 7.99 29.14
CA GLY A 159 -6.42 6.55 29.38
C GLY A 159 -6.52 5.67 28.15
N PHE A 160 -6.28 6.22 26.95
CA PHE A 160 -6.24 5.40 25.74
C PHE A 160 -5.05 4.41 25.80
N GLU A 161 -5.34 3.16 25.53
CA GLU A 161 -4.32 2.12 25.52
C GLU A 161 -3.66 2.03 24.13
N ALA A 162 -2.54 2.71 23.97
CA ALA A 162 -1.82 2.80 22.69
C ALA A 162 -1.33 1.45 22.13
N ARG A 163 -1.40 0.40 22.95
CA ARG A 163 -1.02 -0.98 22.53
C ARG A 163 -2.16 -1.76 21.89
N ILE A 164 -3.37 -1.19 21.88
CA ILE A 164 -4.51 -1.83 21.22
C ILE A 164 -4.24 -1.94 19.72
N VAL A 165 -4.57 -3.08 19.16
CA VAL A 165 -4.44 -3.38 17.73
C VAL A 165 -5.80 -3.80 17.18
N ASP A 166 -6.01 -3.52 15.92
CA ASP A 166 -7.20 -3.99 15.20
C ASP A 166 -7.03 -5.46 14.74
N LYS A 167 -8.01 -5.94 14.07
CA LYS A 167 -7.96 -7.29 13.48
C LYS A 167 -6.74 -7.55 12.56
N UNK A 168 -6.31 -6.54 11.95
CA UNK A 168 -5.16 -6.66 11.08
C UNK A 168 -3.84 -6.56 11.86
N UNK A 169 -3.89 -6.39 13.20
CA UNK A 169 -2.85 -6.18 14.03
C UNK A 169 -2.07 -4.94 13.79
N UNK A 170 -2.71 -4.09 13.08
CA UNK A 170 -2.09 -2.83 12.91
C UNK A 170 -2.19 -2.05 14.17
N UNK A 171 -1.14 -1.53 14.48
CA UNK A 171 -0.99 -0.67 15.63
C UNK A 171 -1.21 0.74 15.18
N UNK A 172 -1.30 1.59 15.98
CA UNK A 172 -1.37 2.93 15.70
C UNK A 172 -0.30 3.46 14.81
N UNK A 173 0.77 3.01 14.82
CA UNK A 173 1.82 3.27 13.96
C UNK A 173 1.52 2.94 12.58
N HIS A 174 0.94 1.75 12.32
CA HIS A 174 0.56 1.31 10.97
C HIS A 174 -0.54 2.18 10.36
N ARG A 175 -1.59 2.40 11.11
CA ARG A 175 -2.75 3.20 10.66
C ARG A 175 -2.34 4.62 10.23
N HIS A 176 -1.51 5.27 11.03
CA HIS A 176 -1.02 6.61 10.67
C HIS A 176 -0.19 6.58 9.38
N LEU A 177 0.66 5.56 9.23
CA LEU A 177 1.48 5.42 8.01
C LEU A 177 0.63 5.09 6.78
N MET A 178 -0.53 4.46 6.96
CA MET A 178 -1.47 4.15 5.86
C MET A 178 -2.28 5.38 5.44
N SER A 179 -2.35 6.43 6.25
CA SER A 179 -3.07 7.66 5.90
C SER A 179 -2.45 8.38 4.69
N ASP A 180 -3.18 9.34 4.15
CA ASP A 180 -2.76 10.08 2.95
C ASP A 180 -1.54 10.97 3.19
N ASN A 181 -1.32 11.41 4.42
CA ASN A 181 -0.22 12.35 4.74
C ASN A 181 0.39 12.07 6.11
N PRO A 182 1.06 10.92 6.29
CA PRO A 182 1.70 10.60 7.57
C PRO A 182 2.79 11.63 7.93
N LYS A 183 2.85 11.97 9.20
CA LYS A 183 3.77 13.00 9.72
C LYS A 183 4.85 12.39 10.61
N ALA A 184 6.11 12.71 10.34
CA ALA A 184 7.25 12.25 11.15
C ALA A 184 7.13 12.69 12.61
N SER A 185 6.59 13.90 12.86
CA SER A 185 6.36 14.41 14.23
C SER A 185 5.40 13.52 15.01
N THR A 186 4.30 13.07 14.38
CA THR A 186 3.33 12.16 15.01
C THR A 186 3.97 10.80 15.32
N ILE A 187 4.74 10.25 14.39
CA ILE A 187 5.47 8.98 14.58
C ILE A 187 6.46 9.12 15.76
N SER A 188 7.23 10.21 15.77
CA SER A 188 8.19 10.49 16.86
C SER A 188 7.48 10.51 18.22
N TRP A 189 6.32 11.16 18.29
CA TRP A 189 5.50 11.19 19.49
C TRP A 189 5.03 9.81 19.92
N MET A 190 4.52 9.03 18.96
CA MET A 190 4.08 7.66 19.23
C MET A 190 5.22 6.81 19.82
N MET A 191 6.42 6.94 19.25
CA MET A 191 7.62 6.23 19.76
C MET A 191 7.99 6.66 21.19
N LYS A 192 7.93 7.97 21.49
CA LYS A 192 8.21 8.49 22.84
C LYS A 192 7.21 7.96 23.89
N LEU A 193 5.99 7.63 23.46
CA LEU A 193 4.95 7.05 24.32
C LEU A 193 5.03 5.52 24.40
N GLY A 194 6.09 4.93 23.82
CA GLY A 194 6.36 3.50 23.93
C GLY A 194 5.64 2.63 22.91
N ILE A 195 5.06 3.23 21.87
CA ILE A 195 4.48 2.45 20.75
C ILE A 195 5.63 1.91 19.91
N SER A 196 5.69 0.59 19.76
CA SER A 196 6.81 -0.07 19.10
C SER A 196 6.88 0.29 17.61
N PRO A 197 8.03 0.77 17.12
CA PRO A 197 8.24 1.03 15.69
C PRO A 197 8.56 -0.24 14.88
N SER A 198 8.73 -1.39 15.53
CA SER A 198 9.17 -2.62 14.88
C SER A 198 8.15 -3.76 14.96
N LYS A 199 7.01 -3.55 15.64
CA LYS A 199 5.97 -4.58 15.76
C LYS A 199 5.32 -4.81 14.39
N PRO A 200 5.21 -6.07 13.92
CA PRO A 200 4.55 -6.33 12.64
C PRO A 200 3.02 -6.37 12.77
N ASP A 201 2.35 -6.11 11.65
CA ASP A 201 0.91 -6.33 11.48
C ASP A 201 0.63 -7.82 11.18
N HIS A 202 -0.62 -8.16 10.86
CA HIS A 202 -1.04 -9.52 10.54
C HIS A 202 -0.25 -10.09 9.33
N ASP A 203 0.10 -9.27 8.36
CA ASP A 203 0.85 -9.73 7.17
C ASP A 203 2.36 -9.75 7.38
N GLY A 204 2.81 -9.43 8.59
CA GLY A 204 4.24 -9.37 8.91
C GLY A 204 4.89 -8.05 8.56
N ASN A 205 4.12 -7.06 8.09
CA ASN A 205 4.67 -5.74 7.75
C ASN A 205 4.94 -4.95 9.02
N THR A 206 6.17 -4.53 9.21
CA THR A 206 6.51 -3.52 10.22
C THR A 206 6.15 -2.13 9.68
N PRO A 207 6.09 -1.10 10.54
CA PRO A 207 5.94 0.28 10.07
C PRO A 207 6.92 0.66 8.95
N LEU A 208 8.16 0.13 8.99
CA LEU A 208 9.15 0.40 7.94
C LEU A 208 8.76 -0.24 6.59
N HIS A 209 8.13 -1.44 6.57
CA HIS A 209 7.61 -2.03 5.34
C HIS A 209 6.59 -1.09 4.68
N ILE A 210 5.65 -0.56 5.48
CA ILE A 210 4.58 0.31 4.98
C ILE A 210 5.15 1.58 4.33
N VAL A 211 6.11 2.24 5.01
CA VAL A 211 6.66 3.48 4.46
C VAL A 211 7.54 3.20 3.23
N CYS A 212 8.25 2.07 3.19
CA CYS A 212 9.10 1.68 2.06
C CYS A 212 8.26 1.24 0.82
N SER A 213 7.02 0.80 1.03
CA SER A 213 6.12 0.47 -0.10
C SER A 213 5.46 1.71 -0.71
N LYS A 214 5.50 2.86 -0.01
CA LYS A 214 5.01 4.14 -0.53
C LYS A 214 6.13 4.84 -1.30
N THR A 215 5.77 5.82 -2.11
CA THR A 215 6.75 6.59 -2.87
C THR A 215 7.71 7.40 -1.96
N VAL A 216 8.82 7.84 -2.51
CA VAL A 216 9.99 8.47 -1.86
C VAL A 216 9.71 9.68 -0.96
N LYS A 217 8.46 10.08 -0.85
CA LYS A 217 8.02 11.29 -0.14
C LYS A 217 8.33 11.29 1.38
N TYR A 218 8.56 10.12 1.98
CA TYR A 218 8.59 9.97 3.45
C TYR A 218 9.98 9.62 4.01
N VAL A 219 11.03 10.21 3.45
CA VAL A 219 12.44 9.98 3.87
C VAL A 219 12.64 10.26 5.37
N ASP A 220 12.00 11.31 5.89
CA ASP A 220 12.11 11.67 7.31
C ASP A 220 11.55 10.57 8.22
N ILE A 221 10.46 9.93 7.80
CA ILE A 221 9.86 8.82 8.55
C ILE A 221 10.76 7.58 8.48
N ILE A 222 11.33 7.29 7.30
CA ILE A 222 12.30 6.19 7.14
C ILE A 222 13.46 6.40 8.11
N ASN A 223 14.03 7.61 8.11
CA ASN A 223 15.16 7.96 9.00
C ASN A 223 14.84 7.76 10.48
N LEU A 224 13.61 8.06 10.85
CA LEU A 224 13.13 7.94 12.23
C LEU A 224 12.97 6.46 12.65
N LEU A 225 12.51 5.59 11.73
CA LEU A 225 12.23 4.19 12.00
C LEU A 225 13.47 3.28 11.92
N LEU A 226 14.45 3.64 11.07
CA LEU A 226 15.65 2.83 10.79
C LEU A 226 16.38 2.32 12.03
N PRO A 227 16.66 3.18 13.05
CA PRO A 227 17.46 2.72 14.21
C PRO A 227 16.80 1.61 15.04
N SER A 228 15.49 1.41 14.85
CA SER A 228 14.70 0.49 15.67
C SER A 228 14.15 -0.70 14.92
N THR A 229 14.50 -0.85 13.61
CA THR A 229 13.90 -1.88 12.76
C THR A 229 14.94 -2.62 11.93
N ASP A 230 14.72 -3.92 11.74
CA ASP A 230 15.55 -4.75 10.87
C ASP A 230 15.09 -4.55 9.40
N VAL A 231 15.99 -4.04 8.57
CA VAL A 231 15.71 -3.76 7.15
C VAL A 231 15.59 -5.03 6.30
N ASN A 232 16.04 -6.17 6.82
CA ASN A 232 15.97 -7.49 6.15
C ASN A 232 14.82 -8.35 6.65
N LYS A 233 14.07 -7.91 7.66
CA LYS A 233 12.93 -8.68 8.16
C LYS A 233 11.89 -8.87 7.08
N GLN A 234 11.54 -10.12 6.77
CA GLN A 234 10.58 -10.45 5.72
C GLN A 234 9.14 -10.45 6.26
N ASN A 235 8.21 -9.96 5.46
CA ASN A 235 6.77 -10.11 5.67
C ASN A 235 6.30 -11.47 5.11
N LYS A 236 4.99 -11.75 5.13
CA LYS A 236 4.41 -13.00 4.62
C LYS A 236 4.58 -13.19 3.09
N PHE A 237 4.85 -12.12 2.37
CA PHE A 237 5.05 -12.15 0.91
C PHE A 237 6.53 -12.34 0.53
N GLY A 238 7.40 -12.49 1.54
CA GLY A 238 8.85 -12.60 1.34
C GLY A 238 9.55 -11.26 1.12
N ASP A 239 8.84 -10.14 1.24
CA ASP A 239 9.43 -8.82 1.06
C ASP A 239 10.01 -8.28 2.36
N SER A 240 11.17 -7.64 2.28
CA SER A 240 11.75 -6.85 3.36
C SER A 240 11.59 -5.36 3.06
N PRO A 241 11.74 -4.45 4.05
CA PRO A 241 11.76 -3.03 3.78
C PRO A 241 12.75 -2.63 2.69
N LEU A 242 13.94 -3.25 2.70
CA LEU A 242 14.99 -2.99 1.68
C LEU A 242 14.53 -3.42 0.29
N THR A 243 13.98 -4.64 0.15
CA THR A 243 13.52 -5.13 -1.15
C THR A 243 12.35 -4.31 -1.68
N LEU A 244 11.46 -3.82 -0.80
CA LEU A 244 10.36 -2.93 -1.20
C LEU A 244 10.87 -1.61 -1.80
N LEU A 245 11.91 -1.00 -1.21
CA LEU A 245 12.52 0.22 -1.79
C LEU A 245 13.10 -0.03 -3.17
N ILE A 246 13.71 -1.20 -3.40
CA ILE A 246 14.25 -1.57 -4.71
C ILE A 246 13.10 -1.70 -5.71
N LYS A 247 12.03 -2.43 -5.33
CA LYS A 247 10.83 -2.66 -6.16
C LYS A 247 10.11 -1.35 -6.54
N THR A 248 10.08 -0.36 -5.64
CA THR A 248 9.44 0.94 -5.89
C THR A 248 10.34 1.89 -6.69
N LEU A 249 11.47 1.43 -7.17
CA LEU A 249 12.45 2.20 -7.94
C LEU A 249 12.92 3.47 -7.20
N SER A 250 13.03 3.35 -5.87
CA SER A 250 13.49 4.45 -5.02
C SER A 250 14.92 4.85 -5.35
N PRO A 251 15.30 6.12 -5.11
CA PRO A 251 16.67 6.58 -5.41
C PRO A 251 17.75 5.79 -4.67
N ALA A 252 18.86 5.55 -5.34
CA ALA A 252 19.98 4.75 -4.83
C ALA A 252 20.51 5.25 -3.48
N HIS A 253 20.53 6.58 -3.26
CA HIS A 253 21.04 7.14 -2.00
C HIS A 253 20.18 6.72 -0.78
N LEU A 254 18.86 6.56 -0.98
CA LEU A 254 17.95 6.10 0.08
C LEU A 254 18.16 4.61 0.34
N ILE A 255 18.31 3.82 -0.72
CA ILE A 255 18.61 2.38 -0.64
C ILE A 255 19.97 2.17 0.07
N ASN A 256 20.99 2.96 -0.30
CA ASN A 256 22.30 2.94 0.36
C ASN A 256 22.19 3.17 1.86
N LYS A 257 21.29 4.06 2.27
CA LYS A 257 21.07 4.34 3.69
C LYS A 257 20.56 3.08 4.43
N LEU A 258 19.60 2.36 3.85
CA LEU A 258 19.11 1.11 4.44
C LEU A 258 20.22 0.04 4.44
N ILE A 259 20.95 -0.10 3.33
CA ILE A 259 22.08 -1.04 3.21
C ILE A 259 23.13 -0.74 4.29
N SER A 260 23.37 0.54 4.57
CA SER A 260 24.38 0.95 5.57
C SER A 260 23.98 0.58 7.00
N THR A 261 22.70 0.35 7.28
CA THR A 261 22.24 -0.12 8.59
C THR A 261 22.18 -1.65 8.67
N SER A 262 22.33 -2.32 7.53
CA SER A 262 22.26 -3.80 7.47
C SER A 262 23.65 -4.40 7.67
N ASN A 263 23.73 -5.44 8.47
CA ASN A 263 24.98 -6.23 8.64
C ASN A 263 25.07 -7.37 7.60
N VAL A 264 24.01 -7.66 6.89
CA VAL A 264 23.94 -8.78 5.93
C VAL A 264 23.14 -8.36 4.71
N ILE A 265 23.69 -8.62 3.53
CA ILE A 265 22.97 -8.48 2.27
C ILE A 265 22.68 -9.90 1.75
N THR A 266 21.41 -10.21 1.59
CA THR A 266 20.95 -11.53 1.19
C THR A 266 21.02 -11.69 -0.35
N ASP A 267 21.15 -12.93 -0.82
CA ASP A 267 21.08 -13.23 -2.26
C ASP A 267 19.72 -12.80 -2.84
N GLN A 268 18.66 -12.86 -2.04
CA GLN A 268 17.34 -12.37 -2.45
C GLN A 268 17.39 -10.87 -2.83
N THR A 269 18.14 -10.07 -2.06
CA THR A 269 18.30 -8.63 -2.36
C THR A 269 18.98 -8.45 -3.72
N VAL A 270 20.06 -9.22 -3.99
CA VAL A 270 20.76 -9.20 -5.29
C VAL A 270 19.81 -9.59 -6.43
N ASN A 271 19.05 -10.69 -6.24
CA ASN A 271 18.11 -11.19 -7.25
C ASN A 271 17.05 -10.13 -7.60
N ILE A 272 16.55 -9.39 -6.60
CA ILE A 272 15.57 -8.32 -6.81
C ILE A 272 16.22 -7.13 -7.53
N CYS A 273 17.47 -6.78 -7.21
CA CYS A 273 18.19 -5.73 -7.93
C CYS A 273 18.31 -6.10 -9.41
N ILE A 274 18.70 -7.33 -9.70
CA ILE A 274 18.83 -7.85 -11.06
C ILE A 274 17.46 -7.81 -11.76
N PHE A 275 16.41 -8.32 -11.12
CA PHE A 275 15.06 -8.37 -11.71
C PHE A 275 14.53 -6.97 -12.08
N TYR A 276 14.85 -5.95 -11.29
CA TYR A 276 14.40 -4.57 -11.52
C TYR A 276 15.43 -3.72 -12.26
N ASP A 277 16.50 -4.36 -12.81
CA ASP A 277 17.58 -3.73 -13.59
C ASP A 277 18.25 -2.56 -12.85
N ARG A 278 18.57 -2.78 -11.55
CA ARG A 278 19.13 -1.78 -10.64
C ARG A 278 20.67 -1.95 -10.51
N ASP A 279 21.41 -1.66 -11.57
CA ASP A 279 22.89 -1.65 -11.59
C ASP A 279 23.44 -0.67 -10.54
N ASP A 280 22.77 0.47 -10.35
CA ASP A 280 23.13 1.47 -9.34
C ASP A 280 23.11 0.89 -7.91
N VAL A 281 22.22 -0.06 -7.65
CA VAL A 281 22.14 -0.72 -6.34
C VAL A 281 23.16 -1.87 -6.26
N LEU A 282 23.40 -2.60 -7.34
CA LEU A 282 24.49 -3.61 -7.38
C LEU A 282 25.85 -2.98 -7.05
N GLU A 283 26.12 -1.79 -7.60
CA GLU A 283 27.35 -1.05 -7.28
C GLU A 283 27.48 -0.79 -5.77
N ILE A 284 26.41 -0.29 -5.15
CA ILE A 284 26.38 -0.03 -3.69
C ILE A 284 26.62 -1.33 -2.90
N ILE A 285 25.99 -2.42 -3.33
CA ILE A 285 26.08 -3.73 -2.67
C ILE A 285 27.52 -4.28 -2.78
N ASN A 286 28.15 -4.11 -3.95
CA ASN A 286 29.54 -4.49 -4.18
C ASN A 286 30.49 -3.72 -3.26
N ASP A 287 30.27 -2.41 -3.10
CA ASP A 287 31.05 -1.56 -2.19
C ASP A 287 30.97 -2.02 -0.73
N LYS A 288 29.93 -2.77 -0.37
CA LYS A 288 29.75 -3.37 0.96
C LYS A 288 30.37 -4.76 1.06
N GLY A 289 31.06 -5.21 -0.01
CA GLY A 289 31.83 -6.45 -0.01
C GLY A 289 31.08 -7.68 -0.52
N LYS A 290 29.88 -7.53 -1.05
CA LYS A 290 29.16 -8.65 -1.70
C LYS A 290 29.80 -8.93 -3.04
N GLN A 291 30.20 -10.20 -3.26
CA GLN A 291 30.77 -10.64 -4.54
C GLN A 291 29.67 -11.24 -5.41
N TYR A 292 29.79 -11.05 -6.70
CA TYR A 292 28.89 -11.60 -7.72
C TYR A 292 29.59 -12.75 -8.46
N ASP A 293 28.82 -13.63 -9.07
CA ASP A 293 29.34 -14.75 -9.83
C ASP A 293 28.59 -14.97 -11.16
N SER A 294 28.94 -16.04 -11.87
CA SER A 294 28.34 -16.36 -13.16
C SER A 294 26.83 -16.65 -13.06
N THR A 295 26.32 -17.04 -11.87
CA THR A 295 24.88 -17.28 -11.71
C THR A 295 24.11 -15.96 -11.66
N ASP A 296 24.68 -14.91 -11.09
CA ASP A 296 24.10 -13.55 -11.11
C ASP A 296 24.05 -13.01 -12.55
N PHE A 297 25.14 -13.20 -13.32
CA PHE A 297 25.20 -12.83 -14.73
C PHE A 297 24.14 -13.58 -15.54
N LYS A 298 24.06 -14.90 -15.37
CA LYS A 298 23.06 -15.74 -16.03
C LYS A 298 21.65 -15.23 -15.73
N MET A 299 21.34 -14.97 -14.44
CA MET A 299 20.03 -14.45 -14.04
C MET A 299 19.71 -13.12 -14.73
N ALA A 300 20.68 -12.20 -14.78
CA ALA A 300 20.50 -10.88 -15.42
C ALA A 300 20.18 -11.04 -16.92
N VAL A 301 20.81 -12.00 -17.58
CA VAL A 301 20.52 -12.32 -18.98
C VAL A 301 19.11 -12.92 -19.12
N GLU A 302 18.75 -13.88 -18.27
CA GLU A 302 17.45 -14.56 -18.31
C GLU A 302 16.26 -13.63 -18.08
N VAL A 303 16.43 -12.57 -17.27
CA VAL A 303 15.35 -11.59 -17.02
C VAL A 303 15.44 -10.36 -17.94
N GLY A 304 16.47 -10.28 -18.78
CA GLY A 304 16.61 -9.20 -19.76
C GLY A 304 17.14 -7.88 -19.18
N SER A 305 17.84 -7.92 -18.05
CA SER A 305 18.34 -6.75 -17.32
C SER A 305 19.67 -6.24 -17.90
N ILE A 306 19.59 -5.42 -18.94
CA ILE A 306 20.75 -4.99 -19.74
C ILE A 306 21.73 -4.16 -18.90
N ARG A 307 21.25 -3.28 -18.03
CA ARG A 307 22.11 -2.43 -17.20
C ARG A 307 22.91 -3.27 -16.19
N CYS A 308 22.22 -4.27 -15.57
CA CYS A 308 22.91 -5.21 -14.67
C CYS A 308 23.90 -6.08 -15.41
N VAL A 309 23.58 -6.58 -16.63
CA VAL A 309 24.52 -7.35 -17.46
C VAL A 309 25.77 -6.50 -17.78
N LYS A 310 25.55 -5.24 -18.17
CA LYS A 310 26.65 -4.30 -18.44
C LYS A 310 27.52 -4.12 -17.19
N TYR A 311 26.91 -3.84 -16.03
CA TYR A 311 27.64 -3.65 -14.77
C TYR A 311 28.49 -4.90 -14.42
N LEU A 312 27.89 -6.09 -14.51
CA LEU A 312 28.59 -7.35 -14.20
C LEU A 312 29.73 -7.59 -15.19
N LEU A 313 29.52 -7.33 -16.50
CA LEU A 313 30.53 -7.45 -17.53
C LEU A 313 31.72 -6.49 -17.31
N ASP A 314 31.42 -5.25 -16.92
CA ASP A 314 32.43 -4.22 -16.61
C ASP A 314 33.29 -4.62 -15.38
N ASN A 315 32.80 -5.56 -14.58
CA ASN A 315 33.48 -6.11 -13.38
C ASN A 315 34.03 -7.54 -13.62
N ASP A 316 34.17 -7.95 -14.88
CA ASP A 316 34.73 -9.24 -15.29
C ASP A 316 33.92 -10.45 -14.84
N ILE A 317 32.63 -10.26 -14.53
CA ILE A 317 31.71 -11.35 -14.18
C ILE A 317 30.98 -11.77 -15.46
N ILE A 318 31.17 -13.00 -15.90
CA ILE A 318 30.56 -13.53 -17.12
C ILE A 318 29.98 -14.92 -16.92
N CYS A 319 29.03 -15.28 -17.77
CA CYS A 319 28.55 -16.65 -17.95
C CYS A 319 28.88 -17.05 -19.41
N GLU A 320 29.63 -18.11 -19.60
CA GLU A 320 30.06 -18.56 -20.95
C GLU A 320 28.88 -18.90 -21.85
N ASP A 321 27.77 -19.41 -21.23
CA ASP A 321 26.57 -19.79 -21.95
C ASP A 321 25.52 -18.67 -22.02
N ALA A 322 25.87 -17.42 -21.76
CA ALA A 322 24.95 -16.28 -21.72
C ALA A 322 24.10 -16.20 -23.00
N MET A 323 24.71 -16.41 -24.18
CA MET A 323 23.98 -16.36 -25.45
C MET A 323 22.83 -17.39 -25.47
N TYR A 324 23.09 -18.60 -25.00
CA TYR A 324 22.06 -19.66 -24.92
C TYR A 324 20.88 -19.22 -24.05
N TYR A 325 21.15 -18.65 -22.87
CA TYR A 325 20.08 -18.21 -21.95
C TYR A 325 19.30 -16.99 -22.50
N ALA A 326 19.96 -16.07 -23.21
CA ALA A 326 19.30 -14.94 -23.88
C ALA A 326 18.33 -15.43 -24.95
N VAL A 327 18.74 -16.44 -25.73
CA VAL A 327 17.89 -17.07 -26.75
C VAL A 327 16.70 -17.78 -26.10
N LEU A 328 16.97 -18.55 -25.05
CA LEU A 328 15.94 -19.31 -24.32
C LEU A 328 14.85 -18.40 -23.74
N SER A 329 15.22 -17.21 -23.29
CA SER A 329 14.31 -16.20 -22.73
C SER A 329 13.67 -15.31 -23.81
N GLU A 330 14.06 -15.49 -25.08
CA GLU A 330 13.54 -14.72 -26.22
C GLU A 330 13.74 -13.20 -26.13
N TYR A 331 14.71 -12.73 -25.34
CA TYR A 331 15.01 -11.30 -25.21
C TYR A 331 15.91 -10.84 -26.38
N GLU A 332 15.29 -10.40 -27.47
CA GLU A 332 15.99 -9.96 -28.70
C GLU A 332 17.01 -8.86 -28.41
N THR A 333 16.67 -7.89 -27.57
CA THR A 333 17.57 -6.78 -27.20
C THR A 333 18.80 -7.28 -26.43
N MET A 334 18.63 -8.31 -25.61
CA MET A 334 19.73 -8.95 -24.87
C MET A 334 20.65 -9.71 -25.86
N VAL A 335 20.07 -10.44 -26.82
CA VAL A 335 20.84 -11.13 -27.86
C VAL A 335 21.68 -10.10 -28.64
N ASP A 336 21.10 -8.98 -29.09
CA ASP A 336 21.83 -7.90 -29.79
C ASP A 336 22.96 -7.36 -28.91
N TYR A 337 22.72 -7.16 -27.63
CA TYR A 337 23.73 -6.65 -26.70
C TYR A 337 24.89 -7.63 -26.54
N LEU A 338 24.60 -8.92 -26.37
CA LEU A 338 25.62 -9.97 -26.23
C LEU A 338 26.42 -10.15 -27.53
N LEU A 339 25.77 -10.10 -28.71
CA LEU A 339 26.47 -10.14 -30.03
C LEU A 339 27.41 -8.95 -30.19
N PHE A 340 26.95 -7.75 -29.78
CA PHE A 340 27.78 -6.54 -29.84
C PHE A 340 29.02 -6.67 -28.94
N ASN A 341 28.93 -7.38 -27.84
CA ASN A 341 30.00 -7.63 -26.88
C ASN A 341 30.76 -8.94 -27.18
N HIS A 342 30.61 -9.49 -28.39
CA HIS A 342 31.40 -10.64 -28.93
C HIS A 342 31.20 -11.97 -28.16
N PHE A 343 30.04 -12.15 -27.52
CA PHE A 343 29.70 -13.46 -26.91
C PHE A 343 29.51 -14.50 -28.01
N SER A 344 30.02 -15.70 -27.75
CA SER A 344 29.96 -16.80 -28.73
C SER A 344 28.52 -17.25 -29.00
N VAL A 345 28.20 -17.47 -30.27
CA VAL A 345 26.92 -18.07 -30.69
C VAL A 345 26.95 -19.61 -30.58
N ASP A 346 28.14 -20.18 -30.29
CA ASP A 346 28.39 -21.62 -30.31
C ASP A 346 28.17 -22.32 -28.98
N SER A 347 27.54 -21.64 -28.00
CA SER A 347 27.21 -22.24 -26.70
C SER A 347 26.32 -23.48 -26.86
N ILE A 348 26.70 -24.57 -26.18
CA ILE A 348 25.98 -25.83 -26.19
C ILE A 348 25.61 -26.17 -24.74
N VAL A 349 24.33 -26.18 -24.42
CA VAL A 349 23.83 -26.48 -23.07
C VAL A 349 22.91 -27.71 -23.17
N ASN A 350 23.24 -28.75 -22.45
CA ASN A 350 22.50 -30.03 -22.44
C ASN A 350 22.29 -30.60 -23.87
N GLY A 351 23.27 -30.42 -24.74
CA GLY A 351 23.19 -30.94 -26.11
C GLY A 351 22.40 -30.09 -27.11
N HIS A 352 21.94 -28.91 -26.66
CA HIS A 352 21.22 -27.95 -27.51
C HIS A 352 22.07 -26.73 -27.79
N THR A 353 22.08 -26.28 -29.05
CA THR A 353 22.77 -25.06 -29.46
C THR A 353 21.78 -23.86 -29.41
N CYS A 354 22.33 -22.64 -29.41
CA CYS A 354 21.50 -21.42 -29.50
C CYS A 354 20.54 -21.49 -30.70
N MET A 355 21.06 -21.95 -31.85
CA MET A 355 20.26 -22.02 -33.07
C MET A 355 19.19 -23.12 -33.00
N SER A 356 19.48 -24.30 -32.38
CA SER A 356 18.49 -25.36 -32.22
C SER A 356 17.34 -24.89 -31.30
N GLU A 357 17.63 -24.06 -30.30
CA GLU A 357 16.61 -23.45 -29.46
C GLU A 357 15.75 -22.43 -30.23
N CYS A 358 16.36 -21.61 -31.11
CA CYS A 358 15.58 -20.70 -31.96
C CYS A 358 14.60 -21.46 -32.84
N VAL A 359 14.99 -22.62 -33.36
CA VAL A 359 14.09 -23.48 -34.15
C VAL A 359 12.98 -24.04 -33.27
N ARG A 360 13.33 -24.55 -32.07
CA ARG A 360 12.36 -25.10 -31.12
C ARG A 360 11.32 -24.05 -30.67
N LEU A 361 11.78 -22.82 -30.45
CA LEU A 361 10.92 -21.69 -30.02
C LEU A 361 10.21 -21.01 -31.20
N ASN A 362 10.52 -21.44 -32.45
CA ASN A 362 9.97 -20.84 -33.67
C ASN A 362 10.29 -19.34 -33.78
N ASN A 363 11.53 -18.95 -33.45
CA ASN A 363 11.96 -17.56 -33.44
C ASN A 363 12.95 -17.29 -34.59
N PRO A 364 12.46 -17.00 -35.81
CA PRO A 364 13.32 -16.76 -36.97
C PRO A 364 14.12 -15.45 -36.87
N VAL A 365 13.65 -14.48 -36.09
CA VAL A 365 14.36 -13.18 -35.95
C VAL A 365 15.69 -13.39 -35.25
N ILE A 366 15.68 -14.04 -34.07
CA ILE A 366 16.91 -14.32 -33.33
C ILE A 366 17.79 -15.27 -34.16
N LEU A 367 17.21 -16.30 -34.78
CA LEU A 367 17.96 -17.25 -35.61
C LEU A 367 18.77 -16.53 -36.73
N SER A 368 18.11 -15.60 -37.44
CA SER A 368 18.79 -14.84 -38.52
C SER A 368 19.98 -14.01 -38.01
N LYS A 369 19.83 -13.42 -36.80
CA LYS A 369 20.91 -12.64 -36.17
C LYS A 369 22.11 -13.54 -35.83
N LEU A 370 21.85 -14.70 -35.22
CA LEU A 370 22.91 -15.65 -34.85
C LEU A 370 23.68 -16.15 -36.08
N MET A 371 22.98 -16.43 -37.18
CA MET A 371 23.58 -16.92 -38.42
C MET A 371 24.54 -15.91 -39.04
N LEU A 372 24.30 -14.61 -38.88
CA LEU A 372 25.18 -13.56 -39.37
C LEU A 372 26.56 -13.50 -38.64
N HIS A 373 26.64 -14.15 -37.47
CA HIS A 373 27.85 -14.14 -36.63
C HIS A 373 28.73 -15.42 -36.79
N ASN A 374 28.62 -16.07 -37.96
CA ASN A 374 29.51 -17.16 -38.42
C ASN A 374 29.61 -18.32 -37.40
N PRO A 375 28.51 -19.01 -37.12
CA PRO A 375 28.54 -20.16 -36.21
C PRO A 375 29.46 -21.27 -36.73
N THR A 376 30.06 -22.05 -35.85
CA THR A 376 30.98 -23.12 -36.23
C THR A 376 30.22 -24.26 -36.95
N SER A 377 30.97 -25.04 -37.73
CA SER A 377 30.44 -26.23 -38.44
C SER A 377 29.79 -27.22 -37.47
N GLU A 378 30.35 -27.38 -36.28
CA GLU A 378 29.81 -28.25 -35.22
C GLU A 378 28.45 -27.76 -34.75
N THR A 379 28.34 -26.45 -34.47
CA THR A 379 27.06 -25.82 -34.09
C THR A 379 26.01 -25.99 -35.16
N MET A 380 26.38 -25.79 -36.42
CA MET A 380 25.49 -25.98 -37.55
C MET A 380 25.04 -27.45 -37.68
N TYR A 381 25.97 -28.39 -37.50
CA TYR A 381 25.63 -29.83 -37.54
C TYR A 381 24.67 -30.23 -36.47
N ILE A 382 24.91 -29.80 -35.23
CA ILE A 382 24.04 -30.12 -34.10
C ILE A 382 22.66 -29.49 -34.32
N THR A 383 22.67 -28.33 -34.82
CA THR A 383 21.40 -27.64 -35.17
C THR A 383 20.60 -28.43 -36.19
N UNK A 384 21.16 -28.77 -37.08
CA UNK A 384 20.54 -29.57 -38.10
C UNK A 384 20.10 -30.93 -37.62
N UNK A 385 20.79 -31.44 -36.71
CA UNK A 385 20.40 -32.68 -36.07
C UNK A 385 19.28 -32.49 -35.11
N UNK A 386 19.27 -31.43 -34.53
CA UNK A 386 18.26 -31.05 -33.63
C UNK A 386 16.96 -30.61 -34.34
N UNK A 387 17.14 -30.04 -35.41
CA UNK A 387 16.05 -29.67 -36.26
C UNK A 387 15.48 -30.85 -37.03
N UNK A 388 16.19 -31.66 -37.36
CA UNK A 388 15.73 -32.94 -37.90
C UNK A 388 15.03 -33.83 -36.89
N UNK A 389 15.47 -33.79 -35.82
CA UNK A 389 14.81 -34.49 -34.71
C UNK A 389 13.49 -33.81 -34.28
N UNK A 390 13.49 -32.65 -34.42
CA UNK A 390 12.34 -31.84 -34.13
C UNK A 390 11.33 -31.88 -35.27
N UNK A 391 11.79 -31.91 -36.45
CA UNK A 391 10.97 -32.01 -37.59
C UNK A 391 10.33 -33.41 -37.74
N UNK A 392 10.92 -34.14 -37.25
CA UNK A 392 10.35 -35.47 -37.18
C UNK A 392 9.22 -35.60 -36.19
N UNK A 393 9.31 -34.88 -35.38
CA UNK A 393 8.28 -34.88 -34.40
C UNK A 393 7.15 -33.92 -34.66
N UNK A 394 7.48 -32.87 -35.31
CA UNK A 394 6.43 -31.89 -35.64
C UNK A 394 6.34 -31.66 -37.14
N UNK A 395 5.86 -32.25 -37.75
CA UNK A 395 5.79 -32.34 -39.16
C UNK A 395 5.95 -31.04 -39.88
N UNK A 396 6.57 -30.87 -40.65
CA UNK A 396 6.87 -30.22 -41.76
C UNK A 396 6.84 -28.71 -41.86
N UNK A 397 6.45 -27.98 -41.17
CA UNK A 397 6.39 -26.59 -41.30
C UNK A 397 7.69 -25.88 -41.04
N UNK A 398 8.34 -26.32 -40.27
CA UNK A 398 9.60 -25.72 -39.96
C UNK A 398 10.74 -26.18 -40.79
N UNK A 399 10.51 -27.14 -41.32
CA UNK A 399 11.55 -27.62 -42.14
C UNK A 399 11.74 -26.83 -43.43
N UNK A 400 10.94 -26.27 -43.78
CA UNK A 400 11.02 -25.48 -44.94
C UNK A 400 11.82 -24.23 -44.73
N UNK A 401 11.77 -23.84 -43.72
CA UNK A 401 12.54 -22.70 -43.35
C UNK A 401 13.99 -23.02 -43.04
N UNK A 402 14.08 -23.97 -42.51
CA UNK A 402 15.39 -24.35 -42.16
C UNK A 402 16.15 -24.95 -43.31
N UNK A 403 15.46 -25.46 -44.06
CA UNK A 403 16.09 -26.02 -45.17
C UNK A 403 16.45 -25.01 -46.22
N UNK A 404 15.82 -24.14 -46.13
CA UNK A 404 16.09 -23.11 -47.01
C UNK A 404 17.30 -22.35 -46.67
N VAL A 405 17.68 -22.15 -45.47
CA VAL A 405 18.86 -21.37 -45.02
C VAL A 405 20.13 -22.19 -45.07
N LEU A 406 19.99 -23.46 -44.92
CA LEU A 406 21.17 -24.39 -44.94
C LEU A 406 21.65 -24.76 -46.32
N MET A 407 20.96 -24.33 -47.38
CA MET A 407 21.33 -24.73 -48.76
C MET A 407 22.05 -23.62 -49.58
N HIS A 408 22.38 -22.50 -48.98
CA HIS A 408 23.19 -21.50 -49.68
C HIS A 408 24.57 -21.43 -49.05
N PRO A 409 25.68 -21.63 -49.87
CA PRO A 409 27.05 -21.59 -49.38
C PRO A 409 27.49 -20.17 -48.99
#